data_412d1eda814b58a152df89225b9ac262
#
_entry.id   412d1eda814b58a152df89225b9ac262
#
_cell.length_a   1.000
_cell.length_b   1.000
_cell.length_c   1.000
_cell.angle_alpha   90.00
_cell.angle_beta   90.00
_cell.angle_gamma   90.00
#
_symmetry.space_group_name_H-M   'P 1'
#
loop_
_entity.id
_entity.type
_entity.pdbx_description
1 polymer ?
#
loop_
_entity_poly.entity_id
_entity_poly.type
_entity_poly.pdbx_seq_one_letter_code
_entity_poly.pdbx_strand_id
1 'polypeptide(L)'
;MPGKKVLVVSGKRKTATARAIIKQGVGKVRINLTPVEIIEPDIARAKIMEPLLQAGEDVWMQLDMDVKTRGGGYMGQAEAARMAIANGLLKWTRSTHLRTVFSEYDRTMIAGDSRAKETKKVGGA
;
A
#
# COMPACT_ATOMS: atom_id res chain seq x y z
N MET A 1 -8.28 19.24 17.30
CA MET A 1 -8.12 17.96 17.97
C MET A 1 -6.69 17.50 17.90
N PRO A 2 -6.06 17.65 19.01
CA PRO A 2 -4.69 17.20 19.04
C PRO A 2 -4.66 15.69 18.84
N GLY A 3 -3.58 15.22 18.32
CA GLY A 3 -3.43 13.79 18.19
C GLY A 3 -4.06 13.18 16.98
N LYS A 4 -4.49 13.97 16.03
CA LYS A 4 -4.92 13.36 14.77
C LYS A 4 -3.71 12.69 14.16
N LYS A 5 -3.83 11.41 13.99
CA LYS A 5 -2.75 10.61 13.47
C LYS A 5 -2.73 10.69 11.95
N VAL A 6 -1.58 11.02 11.40
CA VAL A 6 -1.37 10.98 9.96
C VAL A 6 -0.12 10.15 9.72
N LEU A 7 -0.25 9.16 8.89
CA LEU A 7 0.83 8.24 8.62
C LEU A 7 1.21 8.34 7.15
N VAL A 8 2.51 8.42 6.88
CA VAL A 8 3.01 8.45 5.51
C VAL A 8 3.90 7.24 5.31
N VAL A 9 3.57 6.42 4.32
CA VAL A 9 4.35 5.23 4.01
C VAL A 9 4.59 5.16 2.52
N SER A 10 5.59 4.39 2.14
CA SER A 10 6.00 4.27 0.75
C SER A 10 5.96 2.84 0.29
N GLY A 11 5.84 2.68 -1.03
CA GLY A 11 6.01 1.41 -1.70
C GLY A 11 6.82 1.66 -2.95
N LYS A 12 7.49 0.62 -3.42
CA LYS A 12 8.33 0.76 -4.59
C LYS A 12 8.35 -0.55 -5.38
N ARG A 13 8.30 -0.43 -6.69
CA ARG A 13 8.40 -1.59 -7.57
C ARG A 13 9.17 -1.19 -8.80
N LYS A 14 10.43 -1.65 -8.92
CA LYS A 14 11.32 -1.27 -10.01
C LYS A 14 11.45 0.25 -10.05
N THR A 15 11.02 0.90 -11.12
CA THR A 15 11.13 2.35 -11.23
C THR A 15 9.90 3.07 -10.72
N ALA A 16 8.84 2.34 -10.37
CA ALA A 16 7.62 2.96 -9.86
C ALA A 16 7.72 3.15 -8.35
N THR A 17 7.26 4.29 -7.89
CA THR A 17 7.18 4.57 -6.46
C THR A 17 5.77 5.00 -6.11
N ALA A 18 5.39 4.76 -4.86
CA ALA A 18 4.09 5.18 -4.36
C ALA A 18 4.26 5.71 -2.96
N ARG A 19 3.48 6.72 -2.64
CA ARG A 19 3.45 7.27 -1.29
C ARG A 19 2.00 7.34 -0.85
N ALA A 20 1.70 6.73 0.28
CA ALA A 20 0.36 6.70 0.83
C ALA A 20 0.30 7.59 2.06
N ILE A 21 -0.68 8.46 2.10
CA ILE A 21 -0.97 9.29 3.26
C ILE A 21 -2.26 8.74 3.85
N ILE A 22 -2.18 8.31 5.10
CA ILE A 22 -3.27 7.59 5.75
C ILE A 22 -3.70 8.35 6.99
N LYS A 23 -5.00 8.52 7.13
CA LYS A 23 -5.56 9.17 8.31
C LYS A 23 -6.89 8.54 8.62
N GLN A 24 -7.40 8.82 9.80
CA GLN A 24 -8.72 8.34 10.18
C GLN A 24 -9.77 8.96 9.27
N GLY A 25 -10.71 8.14 8.83
CA GLY A 25 -11.72 8.62 7.90
C GLY A 25 -12.86 7.64 7.75
N VAL A 26 -13.37 7.54 6.53
CA VAL A 26 -14.59 6.78 6.25
C VAL A 26 -14.42 5.76 5.15
N GLY A 27 -13.19 5.45 4.77
CA GLY A 27 -12.95 4.42 3.77
C GLY A 27 -12.71 4.96 2.37
N LYS A 28 -12.25 6.19 2.23
CA LYS A 28 -11.94 6.74 0.93
C LYS A 28 -10.51 6.38 0.55
N VAL A 29 -10.37 5.57 -0.48
CA VAL A 29 -9.07 5.16 -0.98
C VAL A 29 -8.94 5.69 -2.40
N ARG A 30 -7.96 6.55 -2.61
CA ARG A 30 -7.75 7.18 -3.92
C ARG A 30 -6.31 7.03 -4.35
N ILE A 31 -6.15 6.79 -5.64
CA ILE A 31 -4.83 6.69 -6.26
C ILE A 31 -4.73 7.85 -7.25
N ASN A 32 -3.81 8.77 -6.99
CA ASN A 32 -3.66 9.98 -7.81
C ASN A 32 -4.99 10.70 -7.97
N LEU A 33 -5.72 10.82 -6.85
CA LEU A 33 -7.01 11.50 -6.76
C LEU A 33 -8.16 10.75 -7.43
N THR A 34 -7.93 9.55 -7.94
CA THR A 34 -8.98 8.73 -8.55
C THR A 34 -9.44 7.69 -7.54
N PRO A 35 -10.74 7.62 -7.24
CA PRO A 35 -11.23 6.58 -6.34
C PRO A 35 -10.85 5.20 -6.84
N VAL A 36 -10.48 4.33 -5.90
CA VAL A 36 -9.95 3.03 -6.28
C VAL A 36 -10.98 2.22 -7.06
N GLU A 37 -12.26 2.44 -6.81
CA GLU A 37 -13.32 1.67 -7.44
C GLU A 37 -13.40 1.86 -8.95
N ILE A 38 -12.86 2.97 -9.46
CA ILE A 38 -12.97 3.26 -10.89
C ILE A 38 -11.62 3.30 -11.61
N ILE A 39 -10.59 2.81 -10.95
CA ILE A 39 -9.26 2.75 -11.58
C ILE A 39 -9.27 1.76 -12.73
N GLU A 40 -8.62 2.13 -13.80
CA GLU A 40 -8.48 1.29 -14.98
C GLU A 40 -7.01 1.11 -15.32
N PRO A 41 -6.63 0.00 -15.91
CA PRO A 41 -7.50 -1.14 -16.28
C PRO A 41 -7.85 -2.00 -15.06
N ASP A 42 -8.78 -2.92 -15.26
CA ASP A 42 -9.27 -3.77 -14.19
C ASP A 42 -8.16 -4.50 -13.47
N ILE A 43 -7.14 -4.95 -14.20
CA ILE A 43 -6.06 -5.71 -13.58
C ILE A 43 -5.28 -4.85 -12.59
N ALA A 44 -5.10 -3.57 -12.89
CA ALA A 44 -4.44 -2.67 -11.96
C ALA A 44 -5.30 -2.44 -10.72
N ARG A 45 -6.61 -2.26 -10.92
CA ARG A 45 -7.53 -2.08 -9.80
C ARG A 45 -7.53 -3.29 -8.90
N ALA A 46 -7.55 -4.48 -9.47
CA ALA A 46 -7.57 -5.72 -8.70
C ALA A 46 -6.30 -5.82 -7.85
N LYS A 47 -5.16 -5.45 -8.41
CA LYS A 47 -3.90 -5.49 -7.69
C LYS A 47 -3.93 -4.57 -6.47
N ILE A 48 -4.41 -3.35 -6.66
CA ILE A 48 -4.45 -2.36 -5.59
C ILE A 48 -5.43 -2.79 -4.50
N MET A 49 -6.51 -3.45 -4.88
CA MET A 49 -7.51 -3.88 -3.93
C MET A 49 -7.07 -5.06 -3.05
N GLU A 50 -6.03 -5.78 -3.45
CA GLU A 50 -5.64 -6.99 -2.72
C GLU A 50 -5.40 -6.75 -1.23
N PRO A 51 -4.59 -5.77 -0.83
CA PRO A 51 -4.40 -5.58 0.61
C PRO A 51 -5.67 -5.14 1.33
N LEU A 52 -6.53 -4.40 0.65
CA LEU A 52 -7.80 -3.99 1.26
C LEU A 52 -8.69 -5.20 1.51
N LEU A 53 -8.79 -6.09 0.52
CA LEU A 53 -9.61 -7.29 0.66
C LEU A 53 -9.06 -8.22 1.73
N GLN A 54 -7.74 -8.34 1.81
CA GLN A 54 -7.14 -9.21 2.81
C GLN A 54 -7.26 -8.65 4.22
N ALA A 55 -7.22 -7.33 4.38
CA ALA A 55 -7.36 -6.70 5.69
C ALA A 55 -8.79 -6.71 6.19
N GLY A 56 -9.75 -6.57 5.27
CA GLY A 56 -11.15 -6.56 5.65
C GLY A 56 -11.69 -5.14 5.81
N GLU A 57 -12.99 -5.02 5.58
CA GLU A 57 -13.67 -3.72 5.60
C GLU A 57 -13.64 -3.08 6.98
N ASP A 58 -13.71 -3.88 8.03
CA ASP A 58 -13.69 -3.33 9.38
C ASP A 58 -12.38 -2.63 9.69
N VAL A 59 -11.35 -2.90 8.92
CA VAL A 59 -10.06 -2.23 9.08
C VAL A 59 -9.99 -0.98 8.21
N TRP A 60 -10.11 -1.14 6.89
CA TRP A 60 -9.81 -0.02 6.00
C TRP A 60 -10.95 0.99 5.86
N MET A 61 -12.18 0.58 6.20
CA MET A 61 -13.30 1.52 6.12
C MET A 61 -13.25 2.61 7.18
N GLN A 62 -12.34 2.51 8.12
CA GLN A 62 -12.12 3.55 9.12
C GLN A 62 -11.01 4.50 8.73
N LEU A 63 -10.44 4.34 7.56
CA LEU A 63 -9.27 5.10 7.13
C LEU A 63 -9.53 5.78 5.80
N ASP A 64 -8.92 6.94 5.61
CA ASP A 64 -8.83 7.57 4.32
C ASP A 64 -7.39 7.45 3.86
N MET A 65 -7.20 7.04 2.62
CA MET A 65 -5.86 6.87 2.05
C MET A 65 -5.76 7.62 0.73
N ASP A 66 -4.75 8.46 0.63
CA ASP A 66 -4.40 9.11 -0.62
C ASP A 66 -3.05 8.59 -1.04
N VAL A 67 -3.01 7.95 -2.19
CA VAL A 67 -1.78 7.35 -2.70
C VAL A 67 -1.37 8.08 -3.95
N LYS A 68 -0.11 8.51 -3.99
CA LYS A 68 0.44 9.13 -5.18
C LYS A 68 1.48 8.21 -5.77
N THR A 69 1.39 7.95 -7.07
CA THR A 69 2.33 7.08 -7.74
C THR A 69 3.08 7.83 -8.81
N ARG A 70 4.28 7.35 -9.11
CA ARG A 70 5.15 8.00 -10.06
C ARG A 70 6.07 6.96 -10.69
N GLY A 71 6.33 7.13 -11.98
CA GLY A 71 7.30 6.29 -12.68
C GLY A 71 6.74 4.94 -13.07
N GLY A 72 7.48 4.23 -13.92
CA GLY A 72 7.06 2.93 -14.39
C GLY A 72 5.79 2.98 -15.21
N GLY A 73 5.26 1.83 -15.55
CA GLY A 73 3.99 1.74 -16.23
C GLY A 73 2.85 1.54 -15.24
N TYR A 74 1.64 1.37 -15.78
CA TYR A 74 0.48 1.28 -14.88
C TYR A 74 0.57 0.08 -13.94
N MET A 75 1.14 -1.04 -14.39
CA MET A 75 1.26 -2.19 -13.49
C MET A 75 2.31 -1.97 -12.42
N GLY A 76 3.43 -1.34 -12.77
CA GLY A 76 4.43 -0.99 -11.78
C GLY A 76 3.86 -0.03 -10.74
N GLN A 77 3.09 0.95 -11.19
CA GLN A 77 2.46 1.88 -10.27
C GLN A 77 1.42 1.18 -9.39
N ALA A 78 0.66 0.24 -9.98
CA ALA A 78 -0.32 -0.51 -9.20
C ALA A 78 0.36 -1.36 -8.13
N GLU A 79 1.47 -1.98 -8.46
CA GLU A 79 2.19 -2.81 -7.50
C GLU A 79 2.84 -1.97 -6.40
N ALA A 80 3.37 -0.80 -6.77
CA ALA A 80 3.93 0.10 -5.77
C ALA A 80 2.84 0.63 -4.83
N ALA A 81 1.68 0.97 -5.39
CA ALA A 81 0.55 1.41 -4.57
C ALA A 81 0.08 0.31 -3.64
N ARG A 82 -0.02 -0.91 -4.14
CA ARG A 82 -0.38 -2.07 -3.36
C ARG A 82 0.54 -2.24 -2.16
N MET A 83 1.83 -2.11 -2.39
CA MET A 83 2.80 -2.23 -1.31
C MET A 83 2.67 -1.09 -0.29
N ALA A 84 2.47 0.13 -0.78
CA ALA A 84 2.30 1.28 0.12
C ALA A 84 1.05 1.11 0.99
N ILE A 85 -0.04 0.66 0.40
CA ILE A 85 -1.27 0.43 1.15
C ILE A 85 -1.07 -0.69 2.18
N ALA A 86 -0.46 -1.80 1.78
CA ALA A 86 -0.23 -2.91 2.69
C ALA A 86 0.65 -2.48 3.87
N ASN A 87 1.75 -1.80 3.57
CA ASN A 87 2.64 -1.34 4.63
C ASN A 87 1.96 -0.31 5.51
N GLY A 88 1.12 0.53 4.93
CA GLY A 88 0.38 1.51 5.69
C GLY A 88 -0.60 0.86 6.66
N LEU A 89 -1.32 -0.15 6.18
CA LEU A 89 -2.25 -0.87 7.05
C LEU A 89 -1.52 -1.55 8.20
N LEU A 90 -0.36 -2.14 7.92
CA LEU A 90 0.42 -2.79 8.95
C LEU A 90 0.90 -1.79 10.00
N LYS A 91 1.38 -0.64 9.54
CA LYS A 91 1.87 0.38 10.47
C LYS A 91 0.75 1.03 11.26
N TRP A 92 -0.39 1.21 10.62
CA TRP A 92 -1.54 1.82 11.31
C TRP A 92 -2.09 0.91 12.39
N THR A 93 -2.30 -0.37 12.02
CA THR A 93 -2.93 -1.32 12.94
C THR A 93 -1.94 -1.95 13.91
N ARG A 94 -0.66 -2.00 13.53
CA ARG A 94 0.38 -2.68 14.30
C ARG A 94 0.01 -4.13 14.57
N SER A 95 -0.69 -4.76 13.64
CA SER A 95 -1.21 -6.11 13.82
C SER A 95 -0.24 -7.13 13.25
N THR A 96 0.28 -8.01 14.11
CA THR A 96 1.10 -9.11 13.64
C THR A 96 0.26 -10.14 12.90
N HIS A 97 -1.01 -10.25 13.30
CA HIS A 97 -1.91 -11.14 12.58
C HIS A 97 -2.09 -10.70 11.13
N LEU A 98 -2.27 -9.40 10.91
CA LEU A 98 -2.43 -8.88 9.57
C LEU A 98 -1.16 -9.08 8.75
N ARG A 99 -0.01 -8.93 9.36
CA ARG A 99 1.25 -9.20 8.65
C ARG A 99 1.31 -10.65 8.20
N THR A 100 0.89 -11.57 9.04
CA THR A 100 0.86 -12.98 8.68
C THR A 100 -0.12 -13.21 7.53
N VAL A 101 -1.29 -12.59 7.57
CA VAL A 101 -2.28 -12.73 6.50
C VAL A 101 -1.69 -12.25 5.18
N PHE A 102 -1.06 -11.08 5.17
CA PHE A 102 -0.47 -10.55 3.95
C PHE A 102 0.64 -11.45 3.43
N SER A 103 1.52 -11.91 4.32
CA SER A 103 2.65 -12.74 3.92
C SER A 103 2.19 -14.07 3.35
N GLU A 104 1.14 -14.64 3.91
CA GLU A 104 0.63 -15.92 3.43
C GLU A 104 -0.10 -15.75 2.11
N TYR A 105 -0.76 -14.62 1.92
CA TYR A 105 -1.44 -14.36 0.66
C TYR A 105 -0.42 -14.13 -0.45
N ASP A 106 0.53 -13.22 -0.23
CA ASP A 106 1.51 -12.88 -1.25
C ASP A 106 2.65 -12.12 -0.59
N ARG A 107 3.79 -12.77 -0.49
CA ARG A 107 4.95 -12.18 0.18
C ARG A 107 5.42 -10.89 -0.47
N THR A 108 5.19 -10.74 -1.78
CA THR A 108 5.65 -9.54 -2.45
C THR A 108 4.83 -8.31 -2.08
N MET A 109 3.71 -8.52 -1.37
CA MET A 109 2.88 -7.40 -0.98
C MET A 109 3.61 -6.46 -0.03
N ILE A 110 4.45 -7.00 0.84
CA ILE A 110 5.18 -6.19 1.81
C ILE A 110 6.67 -6.42 1.76
N ALA A 111 7.11 -7.53 1.22
CA ALA A 111 8.49 -7.97 1.41
C ALA A 111 9.48 -7.23 0.55
N GLY A 112 9.03 -6.56 -0.48
CA GLY A 112 9.97 -5.86 -1.35
C GLY A 112 10.80 -4.84 -0.61
N ASP A 113 10.18 -4.17 0.35
CA ASP A 113 10.88 -3.13 1.07
C ASP A 113 11.94 -3.70 1.99
N SER A 114 11.70 -4.85 2.59
CA SER A 114 12.68 -5.39 3.51
C SER A 114 13.93 -5.83 2.78
N ARG A 115 13.76 -6.31 1.55
CA ARG A 115 14.93 -6.71 0.81
C ARG A 115 15.66 -5.55 0.24
N ALA A 116 14.97 -4.52 0.01
CA ALA A 116 15.57 -3.36 -0.60
C ALA A 116 16.73 -2.89 0.20
N LYS A 117 16.74 -3.32 1.36
CA LYS A 117 17.83 -2.99 2.09
C LYS A 117 18.86 -3.91 2.00
N GLU A 118 18.70 -4.86 1.65
CA GLU A 118 19.60 -5.63 1.46
C GLU A 118 20.36 -5.51 0.61
N THR A 119 20.19 -5.11 0.40
CA THR A 119 20.64 -5.08 -0.33
C THR A 119 21.40 -4.48 -0.56
N LYS A 120 21.48 -4.14 -0.23
CA LYS A 120 21.81 -3.74 -0.44
C LYS A 120 22.58 -3.64 -0.55
N LYS A 121 22.75 -4.00 -0.39
CA LYS A 121 23.09 -4.18 -0.46
C LYS A 121 23.54 -4.24 -0.91
N VAL A 122 23.58 -4.25 -0.88
CA VAL A 122 23.58 -4.36 -1.33
C VAL A 122 23.93 -4.36 -1.77
N GLY A 123 24.20 -4.20 -1.78
CA GLY A 123 24.18 -4.17 -2.29
C GLY A 123 24.55 -4.11 -2.55
N GLY A 124 24.87 -4.03 -2.49
CA GLY A 124 24.81 -3.99 -2.75
C GLY A 124 25.04 -3.96 -2.76
N ALA A 125 25.30 -3.92 -2.66
CA ALA A 125 25.13 -3.97 -2.72
C ALA A 125 25.28 -4.05 -2.70
#